data_bb0ce43734672a7c7fc901b2ecad148a
#
_entry.id   bb0ce43734672a7c7fc901b2ecad148a
#
_cell.length_a   1.000
_cell.length_b   1.000
_cell.length_c   1.000
_cell.angle_alpha   90.00
_cell.angle_beta   90.00
_cell.angle_gamma   90.00
#
_symmetry.space_group_name_H-M   'P 1'
#
loop_
_entity.id
_entity.type
_entity.pdbx_description
1 polymer ?
#
loop_
_entity_poly.entity_id
_entity_poly.type
_entity_poly.pdbx_seq_one_letter_code
_entity_poly.pdbx_strand_id
1 'polypeptide(L)'
;MAEAVAVITDVAAELGDFLSELPSDASTLEAKLARQGELRGLTRKYGADIDAVLAWARESRERLAQLDVSEEALAGLQQRVDDLQTKVVAAAADLTKARTKAAKGLSKAVAAELSGLAMTGADFGIAVKPLVARADDSAPITLAGGVSAHAGHHGVDAVEFGFAAHRGTELLPLAKSASGGELSRVMLALEVVLSASAEG
;
A
#
# COMPACT_ATOMS: atom_id res chain seq x y z
N MET A 1 -13.52 32.34 -93.26
CA MET A 1 -13.08 30.95 -93.07
C MET A 1 -11.83 30.86 -92.20
N ALA A 2 -10.77 31.68 -92.40
CA ALA A 2 -9.54 31.63 -91.60
C ALA A 2 -9.80 31.99 -90.07
N GLU A 3 -10.65 32.95 -89.84
CA GLU A 3 -10.98 33.40 -88.46
C GLU A 3 -11.73 32.31 -87.66
N ALA A 4 -12.64 31.58 -88.31
CA ALA A 4 -13.36 30.49 -87.64
C ALA A 4 -12.44 29.30 -87.29
N VAL A 5 -11.41 29.04 -88.13
CA VAL A 5 -10.39 28.00 -87.87
C VAL A 5 -9.52 28.42 -86.67
N ALA A 6 -9.14 29.70 -86.58
CA ALA A 6 -8.32 30.21 -85.51
C ALA A 6 -9.09 30.06 -84.12
N VAL A 7 -10.36 30.42 -84.05
CA VAL A 7 -11.18 30.29 -82.87
C VAL A 7 -11.35 28.85 -82.45
N ILE A 8 -11.58 27.94 -83.40
CA ILE A 8 -11.67 26.50 -83.10
C ILE A 8 -10.37 25.93 -82.52
N THR A 9 -9.25 26.38 -83.06
CA THR A 9 -7.92 25.94 -82.60
C THR A 9 -7.60 26.46 -81.22
N ASP A 10 -8.02 27.70 -80.90
CA ASP A 10 -7.83 28.30 -79.61
C ASP A 10 -8.70 27.59 -78.56
N VAL A 11 -9.98 27.34 -78.82
CA VAL A 11 -10.87 26.58 -77.97
C VAL A 11 -10.38 25.14 -77.82
N ALA A 12 -9.81 24.50 -78.84
CA ALA A 12 -9.27 23.16 -78.67
C ALA A 12 -8.01 23.13 -77.79
N ALA A 13 -7.17 24.18 -77.85
CA ALA A 13 -6.02 24.33 -76.99
C ALA A 13 -6.46 24.53 -75.53
N GLU A 14 -7.42 25.45 -75.26
CA GLU A 14 -7.95 25.66 -73.89
C GLU A 14 -8.61 24.39 -73.29
N LEU A 15 -9.35 23.63 -74.09
CA LEU A 15 -9.91 22.34 -73.65
C LEU A 15 -8.82 21.29 -73.43
N GLY A 16 -7.74 21.29 -74.23
CA GLY A 16 -6.59 20.42 -73.99
C GLY A 16 -5.90 20.71 -72.66
N ASP A 17 -5.66 22.00 -72.41
CA ASP A 17 -5.05 22.44 -71.15
C ASP A 17 -5.97 22.12 -69.94
N PHE A 18 -7.25 22.38 -70.01
CA PHE A 18 -8.22 22.00 -68.99
C PHE A 18 -8.24 20.49 -68.74
N LEU A 19 -8.23 19.67 -69.76
CA LEU A 19 -8.17 18.20 -69.62
C LEU A 19 -6.85 17.73 -69.00
N SER A 20 -5.74 18.42 -69.23
CA SER A 20 -4.43 18.10 -68.66
C SER A 20 -4.34 18.51 -67.16
N GLU A 21 -5.06 19.57 -66.78
CA GLU A 21 -5.16 20.00 -65.37
C GLU A 21 -6.16 19.17 -64.55
N LEU A 22 -7.10 18.46 -65.21
CA LEU A 22 -7.97 17.55 -64.50
C LEU A 22 -7.13 16.38 -63.92
N PRO A 23 -7.12 16.17 -62.59
CA PRO A 23 -6.42 15.05 -62.01
C PRO A 23 -7.09 13.75 -62.45
N SER A 24 -6.60 13.21 -63.57
CA SER A 24 -7.06 11.94 -64.14
C SER A 24 -6.43 10.72 -63.46
N ASP A 25 -5.79 10.95 -62.34
CA ASP A 25 -5.10 9.88 -61.63
C ASP A 25 -6.08 9.03 -60.81
N ALA A 26 -6.53 7.96 -61.40
CA ALA A 26 -7.37 6.96 -60.75
C ALA A 26 -6.73 6.45 -59.40
N SER A 27 -5.41 6.45 -59.32
CA SER A 27 -4.65 6.06 -58.13
C SER A 27 -4.88 7.04 -56.96
N THR A 28 -4.99 8.33 -57.27
CA THR A 28 -5.32 9.35 -56.26
C THR A 28 -6.74 9.18 -55.70
N LEU A 29 -7.71 8.81 -56.56
CA LEU A 29 -9.07 8.53 -56.13
C LEU A 29 -9.15 7.29 -55.26
N GLU A 30 -8.48 6.20 -55.69
CA GLU A 30 -8.41 4.95 -54.91
C GLU A 30 -7.76 5.19 -53.55
N ALA A 31 -6.68 5.92 -53.47
CA ALA A 31 -6.03 6.28 -52.20
C ALA A 31 -6.96 7.07 -51.26
N LYS A 32 -7.71 8.03 -51.81
CA LYS A 32 -8.69 8.82 -51.04
C LYS A 32 -9.86 7.96 -50.53
N LEU A 33 -10.36 7.04 -51.35
CA LEU A 33 -11.42 6.10 -50.99
C LEU A 33 -10.94 5.11 -49.93
N ALA A 34 -9.73 4.59 -50.07
CA ALA A 34 -9.11 3.73 -49.05
C ALA A 34 -8.99 4.48 -47.70
N ARG A 35 -8.47 5.70 -47.73
CA ARG A 35 -8.36 6.53 -46.52
C ARG A 35 -9.72 6.84 -45.90
N GLN A 36 -10.73 7.14 -46.68
CA GLN A 36 -12.10 7.31 -46.21
C GLN A 36 -12.63 6.04 -45.54
N GLY A 37 -12.34 4.86 -46.12
CA GLY A 37 -12.69 3.57 -45.55
C GLY A 37 -12.06 3.33 -44.19
N GLU A 38 -10.75 3.65 -44.04
CA GLU A 38 -10.05 3.56 -42.75
C GLU A 38 -10.71 4.47 -41.70
N LEU A 39 -10.94 5.74 -42.04
CA LEU A 39 -11.56 6.72 -41.12
C LEU A 39 -12.98 6.29 -40.72
N ARG A 40 -13.78 5.76 -41.61
CA ARG A 40 -15.12 5.19 -41.29
C ARG A 40 -14.99 3.96 -40.39
N GLY A 41 -13.96 3.15 -40.60
CA GLY A 41 -13.67 2.02 -39.71
C GLY A 41 -13.38 2.45 -38.29
N LEU A 42 -12.57 3.52 -38.13
CA LEU A 42 -12.24 4.08 -36.83
C LEU A 42 -13.47 4.71 -36.14
N THR A 43 -14.24 5.53 -36.87
CA THR A 43 -15.43 6.17 -36.27
C THR A 43 -16.47 5.14 -35.86
N ARG A 44 -16.70 4.10 -36.66
CA ARG A 44 -17.65 3.03 -36.30
C ARG A 44 -17.23 2.26 -35.03
N LYS A 45 -15.92 2.18 -34.74
CA LYS A 45 -15.40 1.36 -33.64
C LYS A 45 -15.17 2.17 -32.36
N TYR A 46 -14.76 3.42 -32.47
CA TYR A 46 -14.21 4.18 -31.36
C TYR A 46 -14.94 5.51 -31.05
N GLY A 47 -15.83 5.99 -31.94
CA GLY A 47 -16.58 7.21 -31.69
C GLY A 47 -17.50 7.61 -32.86
N ALA A 48 -18.44 8.50 -32.62
CA ALA A 48 -19.42 8.94 -33.64
C ALA A 48 -18.77 9.74 -34.77
N ASP A 49 -17.68 10.44 -34.51
CA ASP A 49 -16.93 11.31 -35.42
C ASP A 49 -15.43 11.24 -35.11
N ILE A 50 -14.64 11.97 -35.88
CA ILE A 50 -13.17 11.99 -35.74
C ILE A 50 -12.75 12.60 -34.41
N ASP A 51 -13.47 13.63 -33.92
CA ASP A 51 -13.14 14.28 -32.64
C ASP A 51 -13.37 13.33 -31.46
N ALA A 52 -14.46 12.54 -31.51
CA ALA A 52 -14.73 11.47 -30.53
C ALA A 52 -13.66 10.37 -30.56
N VAL A 53 -13.19 9.97 -31.74
CA VAL A 53 -12.08 9.01 -31.87
C VAL A 53 -10.79 9.55 -31.26
N LEU A 54 -10.48 10.83 -31.50
CA LEU A 54 -9.29 11.47 -30.93
C LEU A 54 -9.40 11.65 -29.41
N ALA A 55 -10.59 11.95 -28.90
CA ALA A 55 -10.85 12.01 -27.47
C ALA A 55 -10.67 10.64 -26.81
N TRP A 56 -11.26 9.59 -27.39
CA TRP A 56 -11.07 8.22 -26.95
C TRP A 56 -9.60 7.79 -26.92
N ALA A 57 -8.85 8.17 -27.98
CA ALA A 57 -7.43 7.84 -28.06
C ALA A 57 -6.59 8.56 -26.98
N ARG A 58 -6.93 9.80 -26.63
CA ARG A 58 -6.27 10.52 -25.52
C ARG A 58 -6.56 9.84 -24.18
N GLU A 59 -7.82 9.61 -23.88
CA GLU A 59 -8.23 8.94 -22.64
C GLU A 59 -7.61 7.54 -22.49
N SER A 60 -7.56 6.77 -23.59
CA SER A 60 -6.94 5.44 -23.59
C SER A 60 -5.44 5.50 -23.36
N ARG A 61 -4.72 6.51 -23.87
CA ARG A 61 -3.29 6.71 -23.59
C ARG A 61 -3.06 7.09 -22.13
N GLU A 62 -3.90 7.96 -21.56
CA GLU A 62 -3.81 8.32 -20.15
C GLU A 62 -4.05 7.12 -19.24
N ARG A 63 -5.05 6.29 -19.55
CA ARG A 63 -5.30 5.03 -18.83
C ARG A 63 -4.12 4.06 -18.97
N LEU A 64 -3.57 3.93 -20.16
CA LEU A 64 -2.40 3.08 -20.40
C LEU A 64 -1.19 3.56 -19.60
N ALA A 65 -0.95 4.86 -19.54
CA ALA A 65 0.13 5.44 -18.74
C ALA A 65 -0.07 5.21 -17.23
N GLN A 66 -1.31 5.18 -16.74
CA GLN A 66 -1.63 4.82 -15.35
C GLN A 66 -1.44 3.32 -15.06
N LEU A 67 -1.59 2.49 -16.08
CA LEU A 67 -1.41 1.04 -16.01
C LEU A 67 0.01 0.61 -16.37
N ASP A 68 0.86 1.57 -16.73
CA ASP A 68 2.26 1.28 -17.09
C ASP A 68 3.01 0.83 -15.83
N VAL A 69 2.99 -0.47 -15.62
CA VAL A 69 3.76 -1.19 -14.61
C VAL A 69 5.15 -1.40 -15.21
N SER A 70 5.88 -0.30 -15.43
CA SER A 70 7.27 -0.41 -15.89
C SER A 70 8.09 -1.17 -14.87
N GLU A 71 9.09 -1.92 -15.29
CA GLU A 71 10.04 -2.60 -14.39
C GLU A 71 10.66 -1.61 -13.39
N GLU A 72 10.89 -0.37 -13.83
CA GLU A 72 11.40 0.71 -13.00
C GLU A 72 10.41 1.13 -11.90
N ALA A 73 9.11 1.22 -12.20
CA ALA A 73 8.08 1.53 -11.22
C ALA A 73 7.93 0.41 -10.18
N LEU A 74 7.98 -0.86 -10.62
CA LEU A 74 7.98 -2.01 -9.73
C LEU A 74 9.21 -2.04 -8.84
N ALA A 75 10.40 -1.82 -9.40
CA ALA A 75 11.64 -1.74 -8.64
C ALA A 75 11.60 -0.60 -7.61
N GLY A 76 11.07 0.56 -7.98
CA GLY A 76 10.87 1.70 -7.08
C GLY A 76 9.90 1.39 -5.92
N LEU A 77 8.80 0.67 -6.20
CA LEU A 77 7.87 0.22 -5.17
C LEU A 77 8.51 -0.82 -4.24
N GLN A 78 9.26 -1.78 -4.78
CA GLN A 78 9.97 -2.77 -3.99
C GLN A 78 10.98 -2.12 -3.06
N GLN A 79 11.81 -1.20 -3.57
CA GLN A 79 12.76 -0.43 -2.76
C GLN A 79 12.06 0.32 -1.62
N ARG A 80 10.90 0.91 -1.89
CA ARG A 80 10.12 1.62 -0.88
C ARG A 80 9.56 0.68 0.19
N VAL A 81 9.14 -0.53 -0.19
CA VAL A 81 8.70 -1.57 0.75
C VAL A 81 9.86 -1.98 1.66
N ASP A 82 11.04 -2.24 1.09
CA ASP A 82 12.24 -2.65 1.84
C ASP A 82 12.69 -1.56 2.83
N ASP A 83 12.69 -0.29 2.40
CA ASP A 83 12.99 0.86 3.25
C ASP A 83 11.98 1.01 4.41
N LEU A 84 10.69 0.82 4.13
CA LEU A 84 9.64 0.88 5.15
C LEU A 84 9.74 -0.30 6.12
N GLN A 85 9.99 -1.50 5.64
CA GLN A 85 10.21 -2.68 6.50
C GLN A 85 11.39 -2.44 7.45
N THR A 86 12.49 -1.92 6.93
CA THR A 86 13.67 -1.59 7.75
C THR A 86 13.32 -0.61 8.88
N LYS A 87 12.56 0.44 8.56
CA LYS A 87 12.10 1.44 9.56
C LYS A 87 11.15 0.82 10.60
N VAL A 88 10.22 -0.03 10.16
CA VAL A 88 9.27 -0.72 11.06
C VAL A 88 10.01 -1.66 11.99
N VAL A 89 10.99 -2.44 11.49
CA VAL A 89 11.81 -3.33 12.32
C VAL A 89 12.60 -2.57 13.37
N ALA A 90 13.22 -1.44 13.00
CA ALA A 90 13.95 -0.60 13.95
C ALA A 90 13.02 -0.02 15.03
N ALA A 91 11.89 0.57 14.63
CA ALA A 91 10.91 1.11 15.58
C ALA A 91 10.32 0.03 16.50
N ALA A 92 10.06 -1.17 15.97
CA ALA A 92 9.60 -2.32 16.74
C ALA A 92 10.63 -2.73 17.81
N ALA A 93 11.91 -2.80 17.44
CA ALA A 93 12.99 -3.13 18.38
C ALA A 93 13.10 -2.10 19.52
N ASP A 94 13.02 -0.81 19.19
CA ASP A 94 13.05 0.26 20.20
C ASP A 94 11.84 0.18 21.14
N LEU A 95 10.64 -0.06 20.60
CA LEU A 95 9.43 -0.21 21.38
C LEU A 95 9.49 -1.43 22.31
N THR A 96 9.94 -2.59 21.80
CA THR A 96 10.12 -3.81 22.60
C THR A 96 11.12 -3.59 23.73
N LYS A 97 12.22 -2.91 23.46
CA LYS A 97 13.23 -2.54 24.47
C LYS A 97 12.64 -1.64 25.56
N ALA A 98 11.89 -0.60 25.15
CA ALA A 98 11.22 0.30 26.08
C ALA A 98 10.19 -0.44 26.96
N ARG A 99 9.35 -1.28 26.34
CA ARG A 99 8.37 -2.12 27.05
C ARG A 99 9.02 -3.09 28.02
N THR A 100 10.08 -3.75 27.61
CA THR A 100 10.82 -4.69 28.47
C THR A 100 11.42 -3.97 29.67
N LYS A 101 11.95 -2.76 29.48
CA LYS A 101 12.45 -1.93 30.58
C LYS A 101 11.32 -1.52 31.54
N ALA A 102 10.21 -1.03 31.00
CA ALA A 102 9.04 -0.65 31.78
C ALA A 102 8.43 -1.85 32.52
N ALA A 103 8.31 -3.00 31.86
CA ALA A 103 7.82 -4.25 32.46
C ALA A 103 8.66 -4.68 33.66
N LYS A 104 9.98 -4.63 33.59
CA LYS A 104 10.88 -4.93 34.70
C LYS A 104 10.71 -3.94 35.85
N GLY A 105 10.60 -2.65 35.55
CA GLY A 105 10.37 -1.61 36.56
C GLY A 105 9.06 -1.80 37.28
N LEU A 106 7.97 -1.96 36.52
CA LEU A 106 6.63 -2.16 37.07
C LEU A 106 6.53 -3.46 37.86
N SER A 107 7.07 -4.58 37.36
CA SER A 107 7.09 -5.84 38.10
C SER A 107 7.77 -5.70 39.48
N LYS A 108 8.89 -5.02 39.54
CA LYS A 108 9.64 -4.78 40.79
C LYS A 108 8.84 -3.89 41.75
N ALA A 109 8.21 -2.84 41.28
CA ALA A 109 7.43 -1.92 42.08
C ALA A 109 6.18 -2.61 42.64
N VAL A 110 5.43 -3.34 41.81
CA VAL A 110 4.24 -4.10 42.25
C VAL A 110 4.61 -5.20 43.23
N ALA A 111 5.71 -5.93 43.05
CA ALA A 111 6.16 -6.93 44.00
C ALA A 111 6.48 -6.32 45.38
N ALA A 112 7.03 -5.11 45.43
CA ALA A 112 7.26 -4.38 46.70
C ALA A 112 5.95 -4.03 47.40
N GLU A 113 4.96 -3.50 46.68
CA GLU A 113 3.63 -3.19 47.25
C GLU A 113 2.88 -4.44 47.73
N LEU A 114 2.95 -5.56 46.99
CA LEU A 114 2.34 -6.83 47.39
C LEU A 114 2.90 -7.35 48.74
N SER A 115 4.18 -7.11 48.99
CA SER A 115 4.80 -7.44 50.28
C SER A 115 4.15 -6.67 51.44
N GLY A 116 3.79 -5.40 51.22
CA GLY A 116 3.04 -4.58 52.20
C GLY A 116 1.59 -5.01 52.40
N LEU A 117 1.01 -5.74 51.45
CA LEU A 117 -0.36 -6.26 51.50
C LEU A 117 -0.47 -7.70 52.02
N ALA A 118 0.48 -8.11 52.87
CA ALA A 118 0.59 -9.46 53.43
C ALA A 118 0.72 -10.59 52.38
N MET A 119 1.39 -10.29 51.27
CA MET A 119 1.69 -11.23 50.16
C MET A 119 3.21 -11.37 49.95
N THR A 120 3.97 -11.52 51.00
CA THR A 120 5.45 -11.56 51.00
C THR A 120 6.06 -12.71 50.19
N GLY A 121 5.26 -13.71 49.87
CA GLY A 121 5.68 -14.85 49.03
C GLY A 121 5.21 -14.78 47.56
N ALA A 122 4.42 -13.77 47.20
CA ALA A 122 3.90 -13.63 45.86
C ALA A 122 4.96 -13.12 44.91
N ASP A 123 4.87 -13.60 43.66
CA ASP A 123 5.68 -13.12 42.54
C ASP A 123 4.78 -12.54 41.45
N PHE A 124 5.21 -11.44 40.86
CA PHE A 124 4.49 -10.73 39.81
C PHE A 124 5.45 -10.39 38.67
N GLY A 125 5.09 -10.78 37.46
CA GLY A 125 5.91 -10.60 36.31
C GLY A 125 5.12 -10.13 35.09
N ILE A 126 5.79 -9.44 34.19
CA ILE A 126 5.22 -8.99 32.93
C ILE A 126 6.09 -9.55 31.80
N ALA A 127 5.51 -10.43 31.00
CA ALA A 127 6.16 -11.00 29.83
C ALA A 127 5.85 -10.12 28.60
N VAL A 128 6.91 -9.75 27.89
CA VAL A 128 6.83 -9.06 26.58
C VAL A 128 7.35 -10.04 25.55
N LYS A 129 6.48 -10.56 24.70
CA LYS A 129 6.79 -11.61 23.72
C LYS A 129 6.40 -11.14 22.34
N PRO A 130 7.14 -11.55 21.27
CA PRO A 130 6.71 -11.25 19.90
C PRO A 130 5.34 -11.85 19.60
N LEU A 131 4.46 -11.08 18.98
CA LEU A 131 3.21 -11.57 18.41
C LEU A 131 3.54 -12.29 17.10
N VAL A 132 3.62 -13.61 17.17
CA VAL A 132 3.99 -14.44 16.01
C VAL A 132 3.02 -14.22 14.86
N ALA A 133 3.54 -13.96 13.67
CA ALA A 133 2.75 -13.80 12.45
C ALA A 133 2.00 -15.11 12.13
N ARG A 134 0.76 -14.96 11.67
CA ARG A 134 -0.04 -16.07 11.18
C ARG A 134 0.28 -16.35 9.71
N ALA A 135 -0.13 -17.51 9.22
CA ALA A 135 0.09 -17.90 7.82
C ALA A 135 -0.68 -17.00 6.81
N ASP A 136 -1.74 -16.34 7.27
CA ASP A 136 -2.56 -15.40 6.50
C ASP A 136 -2.19 -13.92 6.71
N ASP A 137 -1.09 -13.64 7.41
CA ASP A 137 -0.61 -12.27 7.60
C ASP A 137 -0.09 -11.72 6.28
N SER A 138 -0.66 -10.60 5.84
CA SER A 138 -0.35 -9.99 4.54
C SER A 138 1.01 -9.27 4.50
N ALA A 139 1.56 -8.90 5.66
CA ALA A 139 2.79 -8.13 5.75
C ALA A 139 3.58 -8.47 7.04
N PRO A 140 4.00 -9.73 7.23
CA PRO A 140 4.80 -10.10 8.39
C PRO A 140 6.17 -9.43 8.30
N ILE A 141 6.72 -9.05 9.45
CA ILE A 141 8.10 -8.55 9.54
C ILE A 141 9.00 -9.57 10.21
N THR A 142 10.25 -9.61 9.78
CA THR A 142 11.28 -10.49 10.38
C THR A 142 12.04 -9.69 11.43
N LEU A 143 11.91 -10.08 12.69
CA LEU A 143 12.63 -9.50 13.81
C LEU A 143 14.05 -10.04 13.91
N ALA A 144 14.89 -9.37 14.72
CA ALA A 144 16.21 -9.89 15.07
C ALA A 144 16.07 -11.30 15.69
N GLY A 145 16.84 -12.27 15.17
CA GLY A 145 16.72 -13.68 15.56
C GLY A 145 15.82 -14.53 14.66
N GLY A 146 15.31 -13.97 13.54
CA GLY A 146 14.58 -14.73 12.51
C GLY A 146 13.10 -15.01 12.85
N VAL A 147 12.57 -14.40 13.89
CA VAL A 147 11.16 -14.56 14.25
C VAL A 147 10.27 -13.73 13.34
N SER A 148 9.33 -14.38 12.65
CA SER A 148 8.28 -13.69 11.89
C SER A 148 7.21 -13.20 12.85
N ALA A 149 6.98 -11.88 12.86
CA ALA A 149 6.05 -11.22 13.78
C ALA A 149 4.99 -10.41 13.02
N HIS A 150 3.80 -10.34 13.59
CA HIS A 150 2.74 -9.44 13.15
C HIS A 150 3.01 -8.02 13.64
N ALA A 151 3.07 -7.07 12.72
CA ALA A 151 3.23 -5.65 13.02
C ALA A 151 1.87 -4.93 12.97
N GLY A 152 1.29 -4.66 14.12
CA GLY A 152 0.05 -3.90 14.25
C GLY A 152 0.26 -2.45 14.69
N HIS A 153 -0.83 -1.71 14.84
CA HIS A 153 -0.80 -0.31 15.32
C HIS A 153 -0.17 -0.15 16.73
N HIS A 154 -0.12 -1.21 17.49
CA HIS A 154 0.50 -1.24 18.82
C HIS A 154 1.89 -1.89 18.83
N GLY A 155 2.50 -2.07 17.69
CA GLY A 155 3.81 -2.72 17.54
C GLY A 155 3.71 -4.22 17.37
N VAL A 156 4.76 -4.92 17.76
CA VAL A 156 4.96 -6.37 17.50
C VAL A 156 4.86 -7.24 18.73
N ASP A 157 4.57 -6.67 19.89
CA ASP A 157 4.63 -7.39 21.17
C ASP A 157 3.24 -7.70 21.73
N ALA A 158 3.07 -8.92 22.21
CA ALA A 158 2.05 -9.29 23.16
C ALA A 158 2.59 -9.09 24.58
N VAL A 159 1.84 -8.39 25.42
CA VAL A 159 2.17 -8.16 26.83
C VAL A 159 1.25 -8.98 27.69
N GLU A 160 1.82 -9.83 28.56
CA GLU A 160 1.07 -10.71 29.44
C GLU A 160 1.49 -10.49 30.89
N PHE A 161 0.50 -10.27 31.76
CA PHE A 161 0.69 -10.13 33.20
C PHE A 161 0.60 -11.51 33.83
N GLY A 162 1.64 -11.89 34.55
CA GLY A 162 1.75 -13.16 35.27
C GLY A 162 1.78 -12.94 36.78
N PHE A 163 1.22 -13.90 37.51
CA PHE A 163 1.18 -13.91 38.96
C PHE A 163 1.44 -15.33 39.48
N ALA A 164 2.13 -15.40 40.62
CA ALA A 164 2.30 -16.60 41.41
C ALA A 164 2.11 -16.26 42.89
N ALA A 165 1.23 -16.98 43.58
CA ALA A 165 0.92 -16.72 44.99
C ALA A 165 2.09 -17.09 45.94
N HIS A 166 2.98 -18.00 45.49
CA HIS A 166 4.07 -18.49 46.31
C HIS A 166 5.38 -18.44 45.54
N ARG A 167 6.45 -18.11 46.24
CA ARG A 167 7.79 -18.01 45.68
C ARG A 167 8.25 -19.37 45.10
N GLY A 168 8.75 -19.34 43.88
CA GLY A 168 9.24 -20.52 43.19
C GLY A 168 8.21 -21.33 42.42
N THR A 169 6.95 -20.89 42.44
CA THR A 169 5.92 -21.42 41.51
C THR A 169 5.95 -20.68 40.18
N GLU A 170 5.50 -21.35 39.14
CA GLU A 170 5.41 -20.78 37.80
C GLU A 170 4.46 -19.58 37.77
N LEU A 171 4.89 -18.51 37.08
CA LEU A 171 4.02 -17.36 36.80
C LEU A 171 2.95 -17.76 35.78
N LEU A 172 1.70 -17.81 36.24
CA LEU A 172 0.58 -18.07 35.33
C LEU A 172 -0.11 -16.76 34.96
N PRO A 173 -0.82 -16.70 33.83
CA PRO A 173 -1.61 -15.54 33.45
C PRO A 173 -2.50 -15.09 34.60
N LEU A 174 -2.49 -13.79 34.93
CA LEU A 174 -3.17 -13.23 36.09
C LEU A 174 -4.66 -13.66 36.21
N ALA A 175 -5.35 -13.73 35.06
CA ALA A 175 -6.75 -14.16 34.98
C ALA A 175 -6.99 -15.64 35.39
N LYS A 176 -5.93 -16.45 35.46
CA LYS A 176 -6.02 -17.90 35.75
C LYS A 176 -5.36 -18.29 37.08
N SER A 177 -4.55 -17.43 37.66
CA SER A 177 -3.66 -17.77 38.78
C SER A 177 -4.06 -17.21 40.13
N ALA A 178 -4.89 -16.16 40.15
CA ALA A 178 -5.24 -15.46 41.39
C ALA A 178 -6.65 -15.82 41.90
N SER A 179 -6.77 -16.09 43.21
CA SER A 179 -8.07 -16.07 43.85
C SER A 179 -8.65 -14.64 43.88
N GLY A 180 -9.96 -14.48 44.11
CA GLY A 180 -10.61 -13.17 44.15
C GLY A 180 -9.95 -12.17 45.11
N GLY A 181 -9.52 -12.65 46.31
CA GLY A 181 -8.80 -11.80 47.27
C GLY A 181 -7.38 -11.46 46.86
N GLU A 182 -6.67 -12.36 46.20
CA GLU A 182 -5.33 -12.10 45.62
C GLU A 182 -5.41 -11.12 44.49
N LEU A 183 -6.36 -11.31 43.58
CA LEU A 183 -6.57 -10.42 42.43
C LEU A 183 -6.87 -8.98 42.89
N SER A 184 -7.72 -8.81 43.91
CA SER A 184 -8.02 -7.49 44.47
C SER A 184 -6.77 -6.79 45.02
N ARG A 185 -5.89 -7.52 45.70
CA ARG A 185 -4.62 -6.97 46.21
C ARG A 185 -3.64 -6.65 45.11
N VAL A 186 -3.54 -7.49 44.06
CA VAL A 186 -2.71 -7.20 42.88
C VAL A 186 -3.21 -5.95 42.16
N MET A 187 -4.52 -5.80 42.00
CA MET A 187 -5.12 -4.61 41.39
C MET A 187 -4.86 -3.35 42.24
N LEU A 188 -4.97 -3.44 43.56
CA LEU A 188 -4.64 -2.33 44.45
C LEU A 188 -3.15 -1.94 44.35
N ALA A 189 -2.25 -2.92 44.36
CA ALA A 189 -0.82 -2.66 44.19
C ALA A 189 -0.50 -2.00 42.85
N LEU A 190 -1.13 -2.45 41.79
CA LEU A 190 -0.99 -1.81 40.45
C LEU A 190 -1.48 -0.35 40.44
N GLU A 191 -2.65 -0.10 41.05
CA GLU A 191 -3.24 1.24 41.16
C GLU A 191 -2.31 2.19 41.91
N VAL A 192 -1.78 1.78 43.07
CA VAL A 192 -0.82 2.57 43.83
C VAL A 192 0.44 2.91 43.05
N VAL A 193 1.03 1.92 42.38
CA VAL A 193 2.26 2.13 41.61
C VAL A 193 2.02 3.04 40.38
N LEU A 194 0.88 2.87 39.68
CA LEU A 194 0.56 3.67 38.52
C LEU A 194 0.19 5.11 38.88
N SER A 195 -0.55 5.32 39.99
CA SER A 195 -0.88 6.67 40.48
C SER A 195 0.37 7.44 40.91
N ALA A 196 1.28 6.80 41.63
CA ALA A 196 2.56 7.40 41.99
C ALA A 196 3.43 7.76 40.77
N SER A 197 3.30 7.02 39.65
CA SER A 197 4.03 7.29 38.42
C SER A 197 3.39 8.39 37.55
N ALA A 198 2.14 8.75 37.79
CA ALA A 198 1.42 9.78 37.02
C ALA A 198 1.63 11.20 37.61
N GLU A 199 2.10 11.31 38.86
CA GLU A 199 2.33 12.59 39.53
C GLU A 199 3.78 13.12 39.37
N GLY A 200 4.66 12.42 38.68
CA GLY A 200 6.08 12.75 38.43
C GLY A 200 6.39 12.89 36.96
#